data_d999353133fd0cd5926f25bbe7d4df15
#
_entry.id   d999353133fd0cd5926f25bbe7d4df15
#
_cell.length_a   1.000
_cell.length_b   1.000
_cell.length_c   1.000
_cell.angle_alpha   90.00
_cell.angle_beta   90.00
_cell.angle_gamma   90.00
#
_symmetry.space_group_name_H-M   'P 1'
#
loop_
_entity.id
_entity.type
_entity.pdbx_description
1 polymer ?
#
loop_
_entity_poly.entity_id
_entity_poly.type
_entity_poly.pdbx_seq_one_letter_code
_entity_poly.pdbx_strand_id
1 'polypeptide(L)'
;YTVTLENTDETSRIARERTNANGKNGQKVTENDVKNEVIYKLIKVLETNGDTINYSLPMTVNSKGKLKFTVSGSSLARFKKDIYGITNIDNLSGDEKKKAEKYLNSTPEEVYEYLRSGKNGPQGTGNMFGIADSYSTEDTLKIMSVRYDVFMNRYSQTTPITVATNISDKSIAAISEHDDEYPGVSIKADSLRKYNDAKYFSSILGYTGVVSESELKELNGNSGKYEANDVVGKTGIEKTMESTLQGKKGQKDVLVDNLGKVIKTVKTTKASAGNNVYLTIDADLQKYAYNILERRLAGILLAHLTTADTAGSEKRVPIKDVYYALIDNNIINISKLSRKKAKTNEKDVYQIYRKKQETVLSTLRKDLQSGTTIRKNL
;
A
#
# COMPACT_ATOMS: atom_id res chain seq x y z
N TYR A 1 17.41 -7.25 -0.81
CA TYR A 1 17.20 -7.47 0.62
C TYR A 1 15.88 -6.87 1.07
N THR A 2 15.32 -7.44 2.12
CA THR A 2 14.02 -7.10 2.70
C THR A 2 14.20 -6.84 4.19
N VAL A 3 13.61 -5.77 4.70
CA VAL A 3 13.53 -5.47 6.14
C VAL A 3 12.25 -6.04 6.68
N THR A 4 12.35 -6.84 7.73
CA THR A 4 11.21 -7.41 8.44
C THR A 4 11.21 -6.95 9.90
N LEU A 5 10.00 -6.83 10.46
CA LEU A 5 9.78 -6.50 11.87
C LEU A 5 9.04 -7.66 12.54
N GLU A 6 9.58 -8.16 13.61
CA GLU A 6 8.99 -9.19 14.47
C GLU A 6 8.34 -8.55 15.69
N ASN A 7 7.23 -9.10 16.15
CA ASN A 7 6.61 -8.67 17.39
C ASN A 7 7.35 -9.35 18.55
N THR A 8 8.30 -8.64 19.18
CA THR A 8 9.12 -9.15 20.27
C THR A 8 8.73 -8.53 21.59
N ASP A 9 8.93 -9.25 22.70
CA ASP A 9 8.77 -8.71 24.04
C ASP A 9 9.91 -7.76 24.46
N GLU A 10 10.93 -7.62 23.62
CA GLU A 10 12.07 -6.75 23.88
C GLU A 10 11.66 -5.28 24.03
N THR A 11 10.70 -4.82 23.22
CA THR A 11 10.14 -3.47 23.33
C THR A 11 9.46 -3.23 24.68
N SER A 12 8.79 -4.24 25.24
CA SER A 12 8.20 -4.19 26.58
C SER A 12 9.25 -4.15 27.67
N ARG A 13 10.37 -4.87 27.51
CA ARG A 13 11.52 -4.84 28.43
C ARG A 13 12.15 -3.45 28.45
N ILE A 14 12.46 -2.90 27.28
CA ILE A 14 13.05 -1.56 27.12
C ILE A 14 12.14 -0.50 27.75
N ALA A 15 10.82 -0.56 27.53
CA ALA A 15 9.87 0.37 28.13
C ALA A 15 9.90 0.34 29.65
N ARG A 16 9.99 -0.86 30.28
CA ARG A 16 10.13 -1.03 31.72
C ARG A 16 11.44 -0.46 32.24
N GLU A 17 12.56 -0.76 31.59
CA GLU A 17 13.89 -0.27 31.96
C GLU A 17 13.94 1.28 31.91
N ARG A 18 13.44 1.90 30.82
CA ARG A 18 13.36 3.36 30.69
C ARG A 18 12.44 4.00 31.73
N THR A 19 11.29 3.38 32.03
CA THR A 19 10.37 3.85 33.07
C THR A 19 11.05 3.82 34.44
N ASN A 20 11.80 2.76 34.78
CA ASN A 20 12.53 2.62 36.03
C ASN A 20 13.68 3.64 36.14
N ALA A 21 14.40 3.90 35.04
CA ALA A 21 15.47 4.89 34.99
C ALA A 21 14.96 6.33 35.19
N ASN A 22 13.72 6.64 34.76
CA ASN A 22 13.10 7.94 34.99
C ASN A 22 12.72 8.20 36.48
N GLY A 23 12.79 7.21 37.33
CA GLY A 23 12.47 7.33 38.77
C GLY A 23 10.96 7.47 39.05
N LYS A 24 10.61 7.58 40.36
CA LYS A 24 9.20 7.60 40.80
C LYS A 24 8.39 8.81 40.31
N ASN A 25 9.04 9.90 39.95
CA ASN A 25 8.39 11.16 39.45
C ASN A 25 8.56 11.34 37.94
N GLY A 26 9.16 10.39 37.24
CA GLY A 26 9.39 10.45 35.80
C GLY A 26 8.18 10.01 34.97
N GLN A 27 8.17 10.41 33.71
CA GLN A 27 7.13 10.00 32.77
C GLN A 27 7.23 8.50 32.49
N LYS A 28 6.10 7.80 32.61
CA LYS A 28 6.01 6.37 32.25
C LYS A 28 6.21 6.20 30.75
N VAL A 29 7.19 5.40 30.35
CA VAL A 29 7.42 4.99 28.96
C VAL A 29 6.60 3.73 28.68
N THR A 30 5.76 3.77 27.66
CA THR A 30 4.94 2.63 27.26
C THR A 30 5.64 1.81 26.18
N GLU A 31 5.20 0.56 26.00
CA GLU A 31 5.67 -0.28 24.90
C GLU A 31 5.38 0.35 23.52
N ASN A 32 4.24 1.05 23.40
CA ASN A 32 3.92 1.77 22.17
C ASN A 32 4.93 2.89 21.88
N ASP A 33 5.40 3.60 22.89
CA ASP A 33 6.41 4.66 22.70
C ASP A 33 7.70 4.07 22.12
N VAL A 34 8.16 2.94 22.64
CA VAL A 34 9.36 2.25 22.13
C VAL A 34 9.13 1.73 20.72
N LYS A 35 8.01 1.05 20.46
CA LYS A 35 7.68 0.54 19.12
C LYS A 35 7.63 1.65 18.08
N ASN A 36 6.98 2.76 18.40
CA ASN A 36 6.85 3.89 17.49
C ASN A 36 8.20 4.58 17.24
N GLU A 37 9.05 4.70 18.25
CA GLU A 37 10.41 5.23 18.12
C GLU A 37 11.28 4.38 17.20
N VAL A 38 11.28 3.05 17.40
CA VAL A 38 12.02 2.11 16.55
C VAL A 38 11.55 2.19 15.10
N ILE A 39 10.24 2.16 14.88
CA ILE A 39 9.66 2.27 13.53
C ILE A 39 10.02 3.62 12.89
N TYR A 40 9.94 4.71 13.64
CA TYR A 40 10.31 6.04 13.14
C TYR A 40 11.79 6.12 12.73
N LYS A 41 12.70 5.66 13.61
CA LYS A 41 14.13 5.61 13.29
C LYS A 41 14.39 4.78 12.03
N LEU A 42 13.76 3.60 11.92
CA LEU A 42 13.88 2.74 10.76
C LEU A 42 13.41 3.44 9.47
N ILE A 43 12.25 4.10 9.51
CA ILE A 43 11.74 4.89 8.39
C ILE A 43 12.75 5.97 7.98
N LYS A 44 13.32 6.69 8.93
CA LYS A 44 14.27 7.78 8.63
C LYS A 44 15.57 7.28 8.03
N VAL A 45 16.10 6.16 8.49
CA VAL A 45 17.30 5.55 7.88
C VAL A 45 17.02 5.11 6.44
N LEU A 46 15.89 4.45 6.18
CA LEU A 46 15.49 4.05 4.83
C LEU A 46 15.35 5.26 3.91
N GLU A 47 14.61 6.30 4.32
CA GLU A 47 14.39 7.51 3.53
C GLU A 47 15.68 8.29 3.26
N THR A 48 16.58 8.39 4.23
CA THR A 48 17.88 9.06 4.09
C THR A 48 18.74 8.39 3.02
N ASN A 49 18.64 7.07 2.90
CA ASN A 49 19.37 6.28 1.90
C ASN A 49 18.62 6.13 0.56
N GLY A 50 17.45 6.76 0.42
CA GLY A 50 16.65 6.75 -0.82
C GLY A 50 15.71 5.55 -0.94
N ASP A 51 15.57 4.73 0.10
CA ASP A 51 14.64 3.62 0.16
C ASP A 51 13.28 4.05 0.70
N THR A 52 12.26 3.21 0.53
CA THR A 52 10.89 3.49 0.98
C THR A 52 10.30 2.30 1.69
N ILE A 53 9.41 2.56 2.65
CA ILE A 53 8.61 1.50 3.28
C ILE A 53 7.52 0.99 2.35
N ASN A 54 7.08 -0.24 2.58
CA ASN A 54 5.86 -0.77 2.02
C ASN A 54 4.67 -0.08 2.71
N TYR A 55 3.99 0.79 1.98
CA TYR A 55 2.90 1.58 2.54
C TYR A 55 1.55 0.93 2.28
N SER A 56 0.96 0.31 3.30
CA SER A 56 -0.29 -0.47 3.24
C SER A 56 -1.53 0.29 3.74
N LEU A 57 -1.34 1.34 4.55
CA LEU A 57 -2.45 2.10 5.13
C LEU A 57 -3.24 2.83 4.05
N PRO A 58 -4.58 2.62 3.92
CA PRO A 58 -5.38 3.24 2.86
C PRO A 58 -5.76 4.69 3.18
N MET A 59 -4.81 5.46 3.69
CA MET A 59 -4.96 6.88 4.02
C MET A 59 -3.73 7.66 3.55
N THR A 60 -3.89 8.94 3.26
CA THR A 60 -2.78 9.83 2.90
C THR A 60 -3.11 11.27 3.28
N VAL A 61 -2.09 12.12 3.31
CA VAL A 61 -2.20 13.56 3.48
C VAL A 61 -1.88 14.26 2.16
N ASN A 62 -2.68 15.24 1.78
CA ASN A 62 -2.41 16.03 0.58
C ASN A 62 -1.42 17.17 0.87
N SER A 63 -0.97 17.86 -0.19
CA SER A 63 -0.04 19.00 -0.08
C SER A 63 -0.55 20.18 0.76
N LYS A 64 -1.84 20.21 1.12
CA LYS A 64 -2.46 21.23 1.99
C LYS A 64 -2.65 20.71 3.43
N GLY A 65 -2.09 19.55 3.78
CA GLY A 65 -2.22 18.98 5.12
C GLY A 65 -3.56 18.27 5.40
N LYS A 66 -4.46 18.16 4.40
CA LYS A 66 -5.76 17.51 4.60
C LYS A 66 -5.65 16.00 4.39
N LEU A 67 -6.17 15.24 5.35
CA LEU A 67 -6.26 13.79 5.30
C LEU A 67 -7.31 13.33 4.27
N LYS A 68 -7.08 12.20 3.64
CA LYS A 68 -8.04 11.53 2.75
C LYS A 68 -7.81 10.02 2.71
N PHE A 69 -8.87 9.28 2.44
CA PHE A 69 -8.76 7.86 2.09
C PHE A 69 -8.25 7.72 0.65
N THR A 70 -7.45 6.68 0.41
CA THR A 70 -6.94 6.32 -0.92
C THR A 70 -7.80 5.26 -1.61
N VAL A 71 -8.76 4.68 -0.86
CA VAL A 71 -9.73 3.68 -1.32
C VAL A 71 -11.15 4.16 -1.08
N SER A 72 -12.12 3.53 -1.76
CA SER A 72 -13.54 3.85 -1.64
C SER A 72 -14.41 2.58 -1.68
N GLY A 73 -15.73 2.72 -1.50
CA GLY A 73 -16.68 1.60 -1.62
C GLY A 73 -16.40 0.46 -0.63
N SER A 74 -16.44 -0.76 -1.14
CA SER A 74 -16.26 -1.99 -0.33
C SER A 74 -14.89 -2.09 0.33
N SER A 75 -13.83 -1.63 -0.33
CA SER A 75 -12.47 -1.62 0.23
C SER A 75 -12.36 -0.68 1.43
N LEU A 76 -12.97 0.51 1.36
CA LEU A 76 -13.01 1.43 2.50
C LEU A 76 -13.85 0.87 3.66
N ALA A 77 -14.99 0.27 3.34
CA ALA A 77 -15.83 -0.36 4.35
C ALA A 77 -15.11 -1.51 5.06
N ARG A 78 -14.38 -2.35 4.30
CA ARG A 78 -13.55 -3.43 4.86
C ARG A 78 -12.47 -2.88 5.78
N PHE A 79 -11.68 -1.91 5.33
CA PHE A 79 -10.66 -1.26 6.16
C PHE A 79 -11.22 -0.77 7.50
N LYS A 80 -12.35 -0.05 7.46
CA LYS A 80 -13.00 0.44 8.69
C LYS A 80 -13.50 -0.71 9.57
N LYS A 81 -14.10 -1.75 9.01
CA LYS A 81 -14.48 -2.95 9.77
C LYS A 81 -13.28 -3.57 10.48
N ASP A 82 -12.16 -3.73 9.78
CA ASP A 82 -10.96 -4.36 10.32
C ASP A 82 -10.38 -3.55 11.50
N ILE A 83 -10.23 -2.23 11.36
CA ILE A 83 -9.66 -1.39 12.45
C ILE A 83 -10.60 -1.23 13.64
N TYR A 84 -11.92 -1.17 13.42
CA TYR A 84 -12.90 -1.04 14.50
C TYR A 84 -13.38 -2.38 15.07
N GLY A 85 -12.91 -3.51 14.53
CA GLY A 85 -13.27 -4.85 14.99
C GLY A 85 -14.72 -5.24 14.70
N ILE A 86 -15.32 -4.70 13.64
CA ILE A 86 -16.71 -4.98 13.25
C ILE A 86 -16.74 -6.19 12.33
N THR A 87 -17.13 -7.36 12.84
CA THR A 87 -17.17 -8.60 12.04
C THR A 87 -18.38 -8.67 11.13
N ASN A 88 -19.59 -8.52 11.68
CA ASN A 88 -20.83 -8.53 10.90
C ASN A 88 -21.84 -7.55 11.49
N ILE A 89 -22.18 -6.50 10.72
CA ILE A 89 -23.12 -5.47 11.16
C ILE A 89 -24.59 -5.97 11.20
N ASP A 90 -24.91 -6.96 10.37
CA ASP A 90 -26.28 -7.48 10.27
C ASP A 90 -26.70 -8.28 11.51
N ASN A 91 -25.69 -8.80 12.24
CA ASN A 91 -25.91 -9.53 13.50
C ASN A 91 -26.03 -8.59 14.72
N LEU A 92 -25.77 -7.29 14.54
CA LEU A 92 -25.86 -6.30 15.61
C LEU A 92 -27.28 -5.71 15.68
N SER A 93 -27.73 -5.36 16.89
CA SER A 93 -29.04 -4.78 17.13
C SER A 93 -28.95 -3.53 18.01
N GLY A 94 -30.02 -2.71 17.99
CA GLY A 94 -30.14 -1.56 18.87
C GLY A 94 -28.97 -0.57 18.79
N ASP A 95 -28.42 -0.21 19.94
CA ASP A 95 -27.36 0.79 20.03
C ASP A 95 -26.00 0.30 19.51
N GLU A 96 -25.76 -1.00 19.52
CA GLU A 96 -24.53 -1.57 18.95
C GLU A 96 -24.48 -1.37 17.44
N LYS A 97 -25.58 -1.58 16.75
CA LYS A 97 -25.70 -1.34 15.32
C LYS A 97 -25.48 0.13 14.98
N LYS A 98 -26.12 1.05 15.72
CA LYS A 98 -25.93 2.50 15.54
C LYS A 98 -24.47 2.92 15.74
N LYS A 99 -23.78 2.37 16.75
CA LYS A 99 -22.36 2.62 16.98
C LYS A 99 -21.49 2.11 15.83
N ALA A 100 -21.73 0.89 15.35
CA ALA A 100 -21.03 0.31 14.22
C ALA A 100 -21.24 1.13 12.94
N GLU A 101 -22.46 1.58 12.64
CA GLU A 101 -22.76 2.47 11.52
C GLU A 101 -22.01 3.81 11.62
N LYS A 102 -21.93 4.41 12.82
CA LYS A 102 -21.15 5.61 13.08
C LYS A 102 -19.67 5.39 12.72
N TYR A 103 -19.07 4.28 13.16
CA TYR A 103 -17.67 3.95 12.84
C TYR A 103 -17.46 3.73 11.33
N LEU A 104 -18.37 3.08 10.64
CA LEU A 104 -18.28 2.90 9.19
C LEU A 104 -18.41 4.23 8.42
N ASN A 105 -19.09 5.22 8.99
CA ASN A 105 -19.24 6.56 8.42
C ASN A 105 -18.16 7.55 8.87
N SER A 106 -17.16 7.12 9.68
CA SER A 106 -16.11 8.01 10.21
C SER A 106 -15.32 8.71 9.10
N THR A 107 -14.95 9.95 9.37
CA THR A 107 -14.12 10.77 8.48
C THR A 107 -12.66 10.32 8.51
N PRO A 108 -11.81 10.74 7.54
CA PRO A 108 -10.37 10.48 7.60
C PRO A 108 -9.71 10.97 8.88
N GLU A 109 -10.13 12.14 9.38
CA GLU A 109 -9.64 12.75 10.60
C GLU A 109 -10.00 11.93 11.86
N GLU A 110 -11.23 11.42 11.92
CA GLU A 110 -11.68 10.55 13.02
C GLU A 110 -10.93 9.21 13.04
N VAL A 111 -10.71 8.60 11.85
CA VAL A 111 -9.92 7.38 11.73
C VAL A 111 -8.45 7.61 12.11
N TYR A 112 -7.88 8.73 11.67
CA TYR A 112 -6.50 9.11 12.03
C TYR A 112 -6.35 9.24 13.54
N GLU A 113 -7.24 9.98 14.21
CA GLU A 113 -7.18 10.15 15.66
C GLU A 113 -7.41 8.84 16.42
N TYR A 114 -8.28 7.98 15.91
CA TYR A 114 -8.48 6.66 16.50
C TYR A 114 -7.21 5.79 16.40
N LEU A 115 -6.62 5.68 15.23
CA LEU A 115 -5.39 4.89 15.04
C LEU A 115 -4.22 5.48 15.85
N ARG A 116 -4.12 6.81 15.90
CA ARG A 116 -3.05 7.50 16.64
C ARG A 116 -3.15 7.31 18.14
N SER A 117 -4.30 7.57 18.72
CA SER A 117 -4.48 7.72 20.17
C SER A 117 -5.61 6.91 20.79
N GLY A 118 -6.36 6.14 20.01
CA GLY A 118 -7.55 5.42 20.47
C GLY A 118 -8.80 6.29 20.65
N LYS A 119 -8.71 7.61 20.42
CA LYS A 119 -9.88 8.50 20.51
C LYS A 119 -10.89 8.20 19.40
N ASN A 120 -12.16 8.41 19.69
CA ASN A 120 -13.28 8.19 18.76
C ASN A 120 -13.50 6.73 18.33
N GLY A 121 -12.83 5.77 18.96
CA GLY A 121 -12.98 4.35 18.72
C GLY A 121 -13.89 3.63 19.71
N PRO A 122 -14.02 2.29 19.59
CA PRO A 122 -14.74 1.47 20.53
C PRO A 122 -14.17 1.58 21.95
N GLN A 123 -15.04 1.53 22.96
CA GLN A 123 -14.60 1.51 24.35
C GLN A 123 -13.74 0.26 24.62
N GLY A 124 -12.62 0.44 25.33
CA GLY A 124 -11.72 -0.67 25.68
C GLY A 124 -10.60 -0.92 24.66
N THR A 125 -10.53 -0.19 23.57
CA THR A 125 -9.41 -0.32 22.58
C THR A 125 -8.11 0.35 23.04
N GLY A 126 -8.11 0.99 24.21
CA GLY A 126 -6.92 1.66 24.77
C GLY A 126 -6.42 2.80 23.88
N ASN A 127 -5.12 3.02 23.91
CA ASN A 127 -4.43 4.04 23.10
C ASN A 127 -4.10 3.53 21.69
N MET A 128 -4.95 2.81 21.02
CA MET A 128 -4.67 2.12 19.76
C MET A 128 -3.16 1.95 19.47
N PHE A 129 -2.52 2.80 18.65
CA PHE A 129 -1.07 2.74 18.43
C PHE A 129 -0.25 3.64 19.36
N GLY A 130 -0.86 4.56 20.11
CA GLY A 130 -0.20 5.43 21.08
C GLY A 130 0.90 6.29 20.46
N ILE A 131 0.66 6.86 19.28
CA ILE A 131 1.66 7.67 18.57
C ILE A 131 1.61 9.10 19.12
N ALA A 132 2.78 9.62 19.54
CA ALA A 132 2.90 10.95 20.12
C ALA A 132 2.58 12.08 19.13
N ASP A 133 2.12 13.22 19.63
CA ASP A 133 1.80 14.41 18.83
C ASP A 133 3.05 15.12 18.28
N SER A 134 4.24 14.74 18.73
CA SER A 134 5.52 15.33 18.29
C SER A 134 5.92 14.95 16.87
N TYR A 135 5.34 13.89 16.30
CA TYR A 135 5.61 13.47 14.92
C TYR A 135 4.79 14.30 13.92
N SER A 136 5.37 14.57 12.76
CA SER A 136 4.61 15.19 11.66
C SER A 136 3.45 14.30 11.22
N THR A 137 2.40 14.87 10.61
CA THR A 137 1.28 14.07 10.08
C THR A 137 1.75 13.01 9.07
N GLU A 138 2.76 13.34 8.24
CA GLU A 138 3.31 12.41 7.26
C GLU A 138 4.06 11.26 7.95
N ASP A 139 4.91 11.56 8.93
CA ASP A 139 5.63 10.54 9.69
C ASP A 139 4.67 9.67 10.51
N THR A 140 3.65 10.29 11.11
CA THR A 140 2.59 9.56 11.83
C THR A 140 1.88 8.57 10.92
N LEU A 141 1.53 8.94 9.70
CA LEU A 141 0.89 8.02 8.74
C LEU A 141 1.83 6.88 8.32
N LYS A 142 3.13 7.13 8.20
CA LYS A 142 4.12 6.09 7.91
C LYS A 142 4.25 5.11 9.08
N ILE A 143 4.35 5.63 10.31
CA ILE A 143 4.35 4.79 11.53
C ILE A 143 3.05 3.99 11.61
N MET A 144 1.90 4.62 11.38
CA MET A 144 0.60 3.95 11.36
C MET A 144 0.55 2.83 10.32
N SER A 145 1.17 3.00 9.15
CA SER A 145 1.19 1.96 8.11
C SER A 145 1.88 0.69 8.61
N VAL A 146 3.06 0.82 9.21
CA VAL A 146 3.77 -0.33 9.78
C VAL A 146 3.01 -0.92 10.97
N ARG A 147 2.46 -0.09 11.85
CA ARG A 147 1.64 -0.52 12.99
C ARG A 147 0.35 -1.22 12.54
N TYR A 148 -0.25 -0.77 11.46
CA TYR A 148 -1.43 -1.41 10.87
C TYR A 148 -1.11 -2.81 10.35
N ASP A 149 0.04 -3.00 9.69
CA ASP A 149 0.47 -4.33 9.24
C ASP A 149 0.71 -5.28 10.43
N VAL A 150 1.35 -4.79 11.51
CA VAL A 150 1.48 -5.56 12.77
C VAL A 150 0.10 -5.91 13.33
N PHE A 151 -0.82 -4.95 13.36
CA PHE A 151 -2.18 -5.17 13.88
C PHE A 151 -2.97 -6.18 13.04
N MET A 152 -2.88 -6.14 11.72
CA MET A 152 -3.56 -7.10 10.85
C MET A 152 -3.00 -8.52 11.01
N ASN A 153 -1.71 -8.65 11.33
CA ASN A 153 -1.04 -9.93 11.57
C ASN A 153 -1.03 -10.38 13.04
N ARG A 154 -1.84 -9.76 13.91
CA ARG A 154 -1.83 -10.02 15.37
C ARG A 154 -2.13 -11.45 15.78
N TYR A 155 -2.75 -12.24 14.94
CA TYR A 155 -3.02 -13.67 15.18
C TYR A 155 -1.88 -14.59 14.73
N SER A 156 -0.90 -14.06 13.98
CA SER A 156 0.29 -14.78 13.52
C SER A 156 1.54 -14.18 14.15
N GLN A 157 1.63 -14.23 15.49
CA GLN A 157 2.66 -13.53 16.28
C GLN A 157 4.10 -13.92 15.93
N THR A 158 4.30 -15.12 15.40
CA THR A 158 5.61 -15.64 15.00
C THR A 158 5.98 -15.28 13.55
N THR A 159 5.07 -14.71 12.77
CA THR A 159 5.34 -14.33 11.38
C THR A 159 5.79 -12.87 11.33
N PRO A 160 7.05 -12.60 10.89
CA PRO A 160 7.52 -11.24 10.73
C PRO A 160 6.74 -10.49 9.65
N ILE A 161 6.48 -9.21 9.86
CA ILE A 161 5.93 -8.36 8.81
C ILE A 161 7.05 -7.77 7.96
N THR A 162 6.78 -7.56 6.67
CA THR A 162 7.72 -6.94 5.75
C THR A 162 7.53 -5.42 5.76
N VAL A 163 8.54 -4.69 6.25
CA VAL A 163 8.51 -3.22 6.35
C VAL A 163 8.98 -2.57 5.06
N ALA A 164 10.03 -3.08 4.45
CA ALA A 164 10.57 -2.57 3.20
C ALA A 164 11.19 -3.70 2.36
N THR A 165 11.09 -3.58 1.04
CA THR A 165 11.66 -4.52 0.09
C THR A 165 12.63 -3.83 -0.85
N ASN A 166 13.59 -4.59 -1.40
CA ASN A 166 14.60 -4.08 -2.35
C ASN A 166 15.38 -2.88 -1.81
N ILE A 167 15.80 -2.96 -0.55
CA ILE A 167 16.57 -1.90 0.10
C ILE A 167 18.01 -1.87 -0.40
N SER A 168 18.60 -0.69 -0.36
CA SER A 168 19.98 -0.43 -0.79
C SER A 168 21.01 -0.98 0.20
N ASP A 169 22.23 -1.24 -0.30
CA ASP A 169 23.35 -1.66 0.54
C ASP A 169 23.68 -0.63 1.64
N LYS A 170 23.41 0.66 1.40
CA LYS A 170 23.57 1.73 2.39
C LYS A 170 22.63 1.56 3.57
N SER A 171 21.34 1.25 3.31
CA SER A 171 20.38 0.97 4.37
C SER A 171 20.73 -0.32 5.12
N ILE A 172 21.20 -1.35 4.42
CA ILE A 172 21.66 -2.60 5.05
C ILE A 172 22.79 -2.29 6.03
N ALA A 173 23.83 -1.58 5.60
CA ALA A 173 24.95 -1.22 6.44
C ALA A 173 24.52 -0.40 7.65
N ALA A 174 23.74 0.66 7.44
CA ALA A 174 23.29 1.55 8.51
C ALA A 174 22.43 0.86 9.57
N ILE A 175 21.54 -0.05 9.17
CA ILE A 175 20.69 -0.80 10.13
C ILE A 175 21.54 -1.86 10.85
N SER A 176 22.45 -2.55 10.14
CA SER A 176 23.28 -3.61 10.73
C SER A 176 24.36 -3.08 11.69
N GLU A 177 24.82 -1.86 11.47
CA GLU A 177 25.82 -1.20 12.32
C GLU A 177 25.22 -0.80 13.69
N HIS A 178 23.93 -0.54 13.74
CA HIS A 178 23.19 -0.11 14.93
C HIS A 178 22.05 -1.09 15.30
N ASP A 179 22.29 -2.38 15.16
CA ASP A 179 21.26 -3.43 15.37
C ASP A 179 20.59 -3.35 16.74
N ASP A 180 21.33 -2.91 17.78
CA ASP A 180 20.85 -2.68 19.13
C ASP A 180 19.79 -1.57 19.24
N GLU A 181 19.74 -0.63 18.29
CA GLU A 181 18.73 0.43 18.24
C GLU A 181 17.41 -0.03 17.58
N TYR A 182 17.41 -1.19 16.92
CA TYR A 182 16.28 -1.71 16.15
C TYR A 182 15.75 -3.05 16.67
N PRO A 183 15.26 -3.13 17.93
CA PRO A 183 14.73 -4.36 18.49
C PRO A 183 13.60 -4.93 17.64
N GLY A 184 13.72 -6.20 17.27
CA GLY A 184 12.76 -6.92 16.43
C GLY A 184 12.92 -6.68 14.93
N VAL A 185 13.81 -5.81 14.49
CA VAL A 185 14.11 -5.61 13.07
C VAL A 185 15.12 -6.66 12.58
N SER A 186 14.89 -7.22 11.41
CA SER A 186 15.80 -8.16 10.76
C SER A 186 15.92 -7.86 9.29
N ILE A 187 17.12 -8.05 8.74
CA ILE A 187 17.38 -7.94 7.31
C ILE A 187 17.54 -9.34 6.74
N LYS A 188 16.75 -9.64 5.71
CA LYS A 188 16.75 -10.96 5.05
C LYS A 188 17.07 -10.80 3.57
N ALA A 189 17.92 -11.69 3.04
CA ALA A 189 18.05 -11.83 1.61
C ALA A 189 16.76 -12.46 1.06
N ASP A 190 16.15 -11.77 0.11
CA ASP A 190 14.90 -12.21 -0.51
C ASP A 190 15.02 -12.10 -2.03
N SER A 191 14.24 -12.88 -2.75
CA SER A 191 14.18 -12.85 -4.21
C SER A 191 12.95 -12.10 -4.68
N LEU A 192 13.17 -11.05 -5.45
CA LEU A 192 12.09 -10.28 -6.07
C LEU A 192 11.94 -10.67 -7.53
N ARG A 193 10.69 -10.81 -7.98
CA ARG A 193 10.40 -10.94 -9.41
C ARG A 193 10.75 -9.64 -10.13
N LYS A 194 11.62 -9.74 -11.12
CA LYS A 194 11.95 -8.65 -12.03
C LYS A 194 11.47 -9.03 -13.43
N TYR A 195 10.55 -8.23 -13.96
CA TYR A 195 10.02 -8.44 -15.31
C TYR A 195 10.79 -7.56 -16.29
N ASN A 196 11.73 -8.15 -17.00
CA ASN A 196 12.41 -7.45 -18.08
C ASN A 196 11.45 -7.30 -19.25
N ASP A 197 11.50 -6.13 -19.92
CA ASP A 197 10.64 -5.85 -21.07
C ASP A 197 9.14 -6.07 -20.84
N ALA A 198 8.67 -5.80 -19.62
CA ALA A 198 7.30 -6.04 -19.17
C ALA A 198 6.24 -5.51 -20.14
N LYS A 199 6.50 -4.37 -20.81
CA LYS A 199 5.62 -3.77 -21.82
C LYS A 199 5.20 -4.80 -22.90
N TYR A 200 6.11 -5.67 -23.31
CA TYR A 200 5.89 -6.62 -24.40
C TYR A 200 5.37 -7.97 -23.95
N PHE A 201 5.64 -8.35 -22.70
CA PHE A 201 5.43 -9.70 -22.21
C PHE A 201 4.44 -9.82 -21.06
N SER A 202 3.92 -8.72 -20.52
CA SER A 202 3.03 -8.72 -19.36
C SER A 202 1.79 -9.62 -19.51
N SER A 203 1.20 -9.65 -20.71
CA SER A 203 0.03 -10.49 -21.00
C SER A 203 0.35 -11.99 -21.04
N ILE A 204 1.61 -12.35 -21.29
CA ILE A 204 2.07 -13.75 -21.37
C ILE A 204 2.59 -14.19 -20.01
N LEU A 205 3.50 -13.41 -19.42
CA LEU A 205 4.14 -13.75 -18.14
C LEU A 205 3.15 -13.66 -16.98
N GLY A 206 2.28 -12.66 -16.99
CA GLY A 206 1.41 -12.38 -15.86
C GLY A 206 2.11 -11.62 -14.75
N TYR A 207 1.63 -11.80 -13.53
CA TYR A 207 2.21 -11.17 -12.33
C TYR A 207 2.03 -12.07 -11.10
N THR A 208 2.79 -11.77 -10.06
CA THR A 208 2.72 -12.42 -8.76
C THR A 208 2.03 -11.54 -7.72
N GLY A 209 1.43 -12.14 -6.71
CA GLY A 209 0.77 -11.44 -5.60
C GLY A 209 0.51 -12.37 -4.43
N VAL A 210 0.14 -11.81 -3.29
CA VAL A 210 -0.16 -12.58 -2.08
C VAL A 210 -1.31 -13.55 -2.35
N VAL A 211 -1.14 -14.80 -1.92
CA VAL A 211 -2.13 -15.86 -2.09
C VAL A 211 -3.46 -15.48 -1.40
N SER A 212 -4.58 -15.68 -2.08
CA SER A 212 -5.91 -15.56 -1.47
C SER A 212 -6.31 -16.86 -0.78
N GLU A 213 -7.31 -16.80 0.10
CA GLU A 213 -7.79 -17.99 0.82
C GLU A 213 -8.28 -19.11 -0.13
N SER A 214 -8.92 -18.73 -1.24
CA SER A 214 -9.36 -19.69 -2.26
C SER A 214 -8.20 -20.33 -3.00
N GLU A 215 -7.20 -19.51 -3.40
CA GLU A 215 -5.99 -20.02 -4.06
C GLU A 215 -5.15 -20.90 -3.12
N LEU A 216 -5.10 -20.52 -1.83
CA LEU A 216 -4.39 -21.32 -0.82
C LEU A 216 -4.99 -22.72 -0.68
N LYS A 217 -6.31 -22.83 -0.70
CA LYS A 217 -7.01 -24.14 -0.69
C LYS A 217 -6.74 -24.93 -1.96
N GLU A 218 -6.75 -24.26 -3.11
CA GLU A 218 -6.47 -24.89 -4.42
C GLU A 218 -5.02 -25.39 -4.51
N LEU A 219 -4.05 -24.54 -4.18
CA LEU A 219 -2.61 -24.85 -4.28
C LEU A 219 -2.15 -25.90 -3.26
N ASN A 220 -2.69 -25.84 -2.06
CA ASN A 220 -2.32 -26.79 -1.02
C ASN A 220 -2.90 -28.17 -1.27
N GLY A 221 -4.13 -28.27 -1.79
CA GLY A 221 -4.80 -29.56 -1.91
C GLY A 221 -4.51 -30.42 -0.68
N ASN A 222 -3.73 -31.49 -0.87
CA ASN A 222 -3.29 -32.39 0.19
C ASN A 222 -1.84 -32.14 0.67
N SER A 223 -1.12 -31.12 0.16
CA SER A 223 0.33 -30.99 0.36
C SER A 223 0.80 -30.00 1.41
N GLY A 224 -0.04 -29.03 1.81
CA GLY A 224 0.28 -28.05 2.86
C GLY A 224 1.51 -27.18 2.59
N LYS A 225 1.88 -26.98 1.32
CA LYS A 225 3.13 -26.33 0.89
C LYS A 225 3.12 -24.81 1.03
N TYR A 226 1.93 -24.19 0.93
CA TYR A 226 1.75 -22.75 0.87
C TYR A 226 1.14 -22.22 2.18
N GLU A 227 1.56 -21.03 2.55
CA GLU A 227 1.08 -20.30 3.72
C GLU A 227 0.33 -19.02 3.30
N ALA A 228 -0.48 -18.47 4.18
CA ALA A 228 -1.36 -17.34 3.89
C ALA A 228 -0.64 -16.06 3.39
N ASN A 229 0.67 -15.94 3.66
CA ASN A 229 1.47 -14.78 3.25
C ASN A 229 2.35 -15.05 2.03
N ASP A 230 2.24 -16.23 1.42
CA ASP A 230 3.06 -16.55 0.26
C ASP A 230 2.66 -15.73 -0.96
N VAL A 231 3.67 -15.38 -1.75
CA VAL A 231 3.49 -14.73 -3.04
C VAL A 231 3.47 -15.79 -4.12
N VAL A 232 2.38 -15.85 -4.88
CA VAL A 232 2.12 -16.84 -5.93
C VAL A 232 1.78 -16.15 -7.25
N GLY A 233 1.89 -16.88 -8.35
CA GLY A 233 1.47 -16.41 -9.66
C GLY A 233 -0.05 -16.20 -9.75
N LYS A 234 -0.47 -15.03 -10.21
CA LYS A 234 -1.88 -14.66 -10.32
C LYS A 234 -2.46 -14.90 -11.70
N THR A 235 -1.68 -14.68 -12.72
CA THR A 235 -2.09 -14.84 -14.13
C THR A 235 -0.92 -15.34 -14.97
N GLY A 236 -1.21 -15.73 -16.22
CA GLY A 236 -0.21 -16.08 -17.23
C GLY A 236 0.69 -17.25 -16.81
N ILE A 237 1.91 -17.23 -17.29
CA ILE A 237 2.93 -18.26 -17.02
C ILE A 237 3.27 -18.35 -15.54
N GLU A 238 3.31 -17.21 -14.82
CA GLU A 238 3.53 -17.20 -13.37
C GLU A 238 2.50 -18.10 -12.66
N LYS A 239 1.22 -18.03 -13.03
CA LYS A 239 0.18 -18.89 -12.45
C LYS A 239 0.27 -20.33 -12.94
N THR A 240 0.38 -20.52 -14.25
CA THR A 240 0.31 -21.86 -14.86
C THR A 240 1.50 -22.74 -14.46
N MET A 241 2.67 -22.12 -14.28
CA MET A 241 3.93 -22.80 -13.94
C MET A 241 4.36 -22.55 -12.49
N GLU A 242 3.46 -22.11 -11.62
CA GLU A 242 3.74 -21.81 -10.22
C GLU A 242 4.51 -22.94 -9.53
N SER A 243 4.06 -24.17 -9.66
CA SER A 243 4.70 -25.35 -9.05
C SER A 243 6.14 -25.60 -9.52
N THR A 244 6.48 -25.15 -10.73
CA THR A 244 7.81 -25.27 -11.34
C THR A 244 8.71 -24.10 -10.95
N LEU A 245 8.15 -22.89 -10.93
CA LEU A 245 8.84 -21.65 -10.63
C LEU A 245 9.07 -21.43 -9.13
N GLN A 246 8.21 -22.00 -8.28
CA GLN A 246 8.34 -21.92 -6.84
C GLN A 246 9.57 -22.69 -6.38
N GLY A 247 10.42 -22.04 -5.59
CA GLY A 247 11.54 -22.70 -4.94
C GLY A 247 11.11 -23.50 -3.70
N LYS A 248 12.10 -23.86 -2.90
CA LYS A 248 11.88 -24.42 -1.57
C LYS A 248 12.22 -23.37 -0.53
N LYS A 249 11.32 -23.17 0.43
CA LYS A 249 11.52 -22.25 1.56
C LYS A 249 12.73 -22.69 2.38
N GLY A 250 13.49 -21.72 2.83
CA GLY A 250 14.47 -21.94 3.91
C GLY A 250 13.75 -22.08 5.26
N GLN A 251 14.36 -22.80 6.19
CA GLN A 251 13.82 -23.03 7.51
C GLN A 251 14.90 -22.85 8.56
N LYS A 252 14.56 -22.21 9.68
CA LYS A 252 15.38 -22.16 10.89
C LYS A 252 14.63 -22.79 12.04
N ASP A 253 15.23 -23.79 12.65
CA ASP A 253 14.77 -24.36 13.90
C ASP A 253 15.50 -23.62 15.03
N VAL A 254 14.75 -22.93 15.89
CA VAL A 254 15.30 -22.08 16.94
C VAL A 254 14.78 -22.52 18.31
N LEU A 255 15.62 -22.43 19.33
CA LEU A 255 15.20 -22.50 20.72
C LEU A 255 14.83 -21.09 21.17
N VAL A 256 13.67 -20.96 21.76
CA VAL A 256 13.17 -19.68 22.29
C VAL A 256 12.98 -19.78 23.80
N ASP A 257 13.10 -18.65 24.50
CA ASP A 257 12.74 -18.54 25.92
C ASP A 257 11.20 -18.47 26.11
N ASN A 258 10.76 -18.34 27.35
CA ASN A 258 9.33 -18.19 27.68
C ASN A 258 8.70 -16.88 27.16
N LEU A 259 9.49 -15.96 26.60
CA LEU A 259 9.08 -14.68 26.02
C LEU A 259 9.15 -14.69 24.49
N GLY A 260 9.47 -15.86 23.88
CA GLY A 260 9.61 -16.00 22.44
C GLY A 260 10.94 -15.50 21.86
N LYS A 261 11.91 -15.09 22.69
CA LYS A 261 13.23 -14.63 22.23
C LYS A 261 14.09 -15.82 21.82
N VAL A 262 14.72 -15.72 20.63
CA VAL A 262 15.64 -16.75 20.14
C VAL A 262 16.90 -16.81 21.01
N ILE A 263 17.07 -17.95 21.73
CA ILE A 263 18.27 -18.23 22.51
C ILE A 263 19.36 -18.84 21.61
N LYS A 264 18.96 -19.75 20.73
CA LYS A 264 19.90 -20.49 19.88
C LYS A 264 19.24 -20.98 18.60
N THR A 265 19.93 -20.84 17.49
CA THR A 265 19.57 -21.53 16.24
C THR A 265 20.13 -22.95 16.27
N VAL A 266 19.26 -23.95 16.20
CA VAL A 266 19.61 -25.38 16.24
C VAL A 266 19.98 -25.88 14.85
N LYS A 267 19.18 -25.48 13.84
CA LYS A 267 19.35 -25.92 12.45
C LYS A 267 18.95 -24.81 11.50
N THR A 268 19.65 -24.72 10.40
CA THR A 268 19.29 -23.82 9.28
C THR A 268 19.29 -24.60 8.00
N THR A 269 18.16 -24.60 7.30
CA THR A 269 18.04 -25.11 5.93
C THR A 269 17.94 -23.91 4.99
N LYS A 270 18.83 -23.80 4.01
CA LYS A 270 18.82 -22.70 3.04
C LYS A 270 17.67 -22.82 2.07
N ALA A 271 17.10 -21.69 1.67
CA ALA A 271 16.16 -21.63 0.57
C ALA A 271 16.83 -22.02 -0.74
N SER A 272 16.08 -22.64 -1.65
CA SER A 272 16.56 -22.94 -3.01
C SER A 272 15.61 -22.35 -4.05
N ALA A 273 16.16 -21.81 -5.13
CA ALA A 273 15.39 -21.28 -6.26
C ALA A 273 14.57 -22.38 -6.94
N GLY A 274 13.48 -21.99 -7.57
CA GLY A 274 12.71 -22.87 -8.46
C GLY A 274 13.43 -23.16 -9.78
N ASN A 275 12.77 -23.91 -10.62
CA ASN A 275 13.31 -24.29 -11.92
C ASN A 275 13.09 -23.19 -12.96
N ASN A 276 13.93 -23.17 -14.00
CA ASN A 276 13.74 -22.30 -15.15
C ASN A 276 12.62 -22.85 -16.05
N VAL A 277 11.84 -21.96 -16.62
CA VAL A 277 10.84 -22.25 -17.63
C VAL A 277 11.26 -21.55 -18.93
N TYR A 278 11.40 -22.32 -20.00
CA TYR A 278 11.74 -21.84 -21.33
C TYR A 278 10.48 -21.83 -22.20
N LEU A 279 10.23 -20.72 -22.88
CA LEU A 279 9.11 -20.57 -23.79
C LEU A 279 9.60 -20.69 -25.23
N THR A 280 8.72 -21.16 -26.11
CA THR A 280 8.97 -21.25 -27.57
C THR A 280 8.76 -19.91 -28.29
N ILE A 281 8.50 -18.83 -27.55
CA ILE A 281 8.24 -17.49 -28.11
C ILE A 281 9.57 -16.83 -28.42
N ASP A 282 9.70 -16.34 -29.66
CA ASP A 282 10.79 -15.46 -30.04
C ASP A 282 10.56 -14.06 -29.48
N ALA A 283 11.49 -13.59 -28.66
CA ALA A 283 11.34 -12.32 -27.94
C ALA A 283 11.38 -11.11 -28.87
N ASP A 284 12.19 -11.14 -29.91
CA ASP A 284 12.33 -10.01 -30.85
C ASP A 284 11.11 -9.93 -31.77
N LEU A 285 10.61 -11.09 -32.21
CA LEU A 285 9.38 -11.16 -32.99
C LEU A 285 8.16 -10.63 -32.18
N GLN A 286 8.07 -10.99 -30.90
CA GLN A 286 7.05 -10.49 -30.00
C GLN A 286 7.10 -8.95 -29.85
N LYS A 287 8.29 -8.39 -29.64
CA LYS A 287 8.50 -6.94 -29.55
C LYS A 287 8.12 -6.24 -30.85
N TYR A 288 8.51 -6.82 -31.98
CA TYR A 288 8.21 -6.29 -33.29
C TYR A 288 6.70 -6.29 -33.58
N ALA A 289 6.03 -7.41 -33.33
CA ALA A 289 4.57 -7.54 -33.47
C ALA A 289 3.81 -6.53 -32.59
N TYR A 290 4.22 -6.38 -31.32
CA TYR A 290 3.65 -5.40 -30.40
C TYR A 290 3.76 -3.97 -30.96
N ASN A 291 4.95 -3.59 -31.43
CA ASN A 291 5.18 -2.25 -31.96
C ASN A 291 4.39 -1.97 -33.26
N ILE A 292 4.18 -2.99 -34.12
CA ILE A 292 3.34 -2.87 -35.31
C ILE A 292 1.88 -2.64 -34.88
N LEU A 293 1.37 -3.45 -33.95
CA LEU A 293 0.00 -3.33 -33.44
C LEU A 293 -0.24 -1.96 -32.80
N GLU A 294 0.68 -1.50 -31.95
CA GLU A 294 0.59 -0.18 -31.31
C GLU A 294 0.51 0.95 -32.34
N ARG A 295 1.38 0.92 -33.36
CA ARG A 295 1.35 1.92 -34.45
C ARG A 295 0.06 1.87 -35.26
N ARG A 296 -0.41 0.66 -35.59
CA ARG A 296 -1.65 0.47 -36.35
C ARG A 296 -2.86 0.97 -35.58
N LEU A 297 -2.98 0.59 -34.30
CA LEU A 297 -4.07 1.05 -33.42
C LEU A 297 -4.06 2.58 -33.25
N ALA A 298 -2.88 3.16 -33.04
CA ALA A 298 -2.73 4.61 -32.96
C ALA A 298 -3.14 5.29 -34.26
N GLY A 299 -2.74 4.75 -35.42
CA GLY A 299 -3.12 5.26 -36.74
C GLY A 299 -4.65 5.20 -37.01
N ILE A 300 -5.27 4.07 -36.61
CA ILE A 300 -6.74 3.92 -36.73
C ILE A 300 -7.45 4.94 -35.83
N LEU A 301 -7.01 5.07 -34.57
CA LEU A 301 -7.58 6.03 -33.64
C LEU A 301 -7.48 7.46 -34.17
N LEU A 302 -6.28 7.87 -34.63
CA LEU A 302 -6.06 9.19 -35.19
C LEU A 302 -6.95 9.48 -36.42
N ALA A 303 -7.14 8.50 -37.29
CA ALA A 303 -7.99 8.65 -38.48
C ALA A 303 -9.48 8.81 -38.12
N HIS A 304 -9.91 8.36 -36.97
CA HIS A 304 -11.30 8.42 -36.51
C HIS A 304 -11.55 9.51 -35.47
N LEU A 305 -10.53 10.27 -35.02
CA LEU A 305 -10.73 11.38 -34.10
C LEU A 305 -11.54 12.50 -34.74
N THR A 306 -12.46 13.06 -33.96
CA THR A 306 -13.26 14.22 -34.36
C THR A 306 -13.29 15.27 -33.25
N THR A 307 -13.36 16.55 -33.63
CA THR A 307 -13.60 17.67 -32.72
C THR A 307 -15.07 17.87 -32.39
N ALA A 308 -15.98 17.15 -33.09
CA ALA A 308 -17.39 17.19 -32.78
C ALA A 308 -17.69 16.60 -31.40
N ASP A 309 -18.74 17.09 -30.74
CA ASP A 309 -19.13 16.69 -29.40
C ASP A 309 -19.74 15.28 -29.31
N THR A 310 -20.17 14.75 -30.42
CA THR A 310 -20.80 13.43 -30.54
C THR A 310 -20.12 12.57 -31.61
N ALA A 311 -20.16 11.27 -31.44
CA ALA A 311 -19.56 10.33 -32.41
C ALA A 311 -20.19 10.36 -33.82
N GLY A 312 -21.40 10.87 -33.97
CA GLY A 312 -22.13 10.84 -35.21
C GLY A 312 -22.45 9.42 -35.71
N SER A 313 -22.93 9.31 -36.98
CA SER A 313 -23.24 8.01 -37.61
C SER A 313 -21.99 7.26 -38.10
N GLU A 314 -20.84 7.91 -38.22
CA GLU A 314 -19.62 7.36 -38.79
C GLU A 314 -18.63 6.95 -37.69
N LYS A 315 -18.87 6.05 -36.83
CA LYS A 315 -17.93 5.47 -35.86
C LYS A 315 -16.68 6.33 -35.53
N ARG A 316 -16.89 7.62 -35.28
CA ARG A 316 -15.85 8.59 -34.93
C ARG A 316 -15.73 8.67 -33.39
N VAL A 317 -14.53 8.94 -32.90
CA VAL A 317 -14.25 9.10 -31.49
C VAL A 317 -14.06 10.58 -31.17
N PRO A 318 -14.95 11.22 -30.39
CA PRO A 318 -14.73 12.58 -29.93
C PRO A 318 -13.40 12.69 -29.19
N ILE A 319 -12.61 13.70 -29.53
CA ILE A 319 -11.30 13.91 -28.89
C ILE A 319 -11.42 14.09 -27.35
N LYS A 320 -12.54 14.62 -26.87
CA LYS A 320 -12.84 14.77 -25.47
C LYS A 320 -12.88 13.41 -24.73
N ASP A 321 -13.43 12.37 -25.38
CA ASP A 321 -13.55 11.04 -24.78
C ASP A 321 -12.17 10.39 -24.59
N VAL A 322 -11.24 10.66 -25.53
CA VAL A 322 -9.84 10.24 -25.39
C VAL A 322 -9.19 10.94 -24.20
N TYR A 323 -9.40 12.25 -24.03
CA TYR A 323 -8.87 12.96 -22.87
C TYR A 323 -9.49 12.49 -21.55
N TYR A 324 -10.78 12.22 -21.51
CA TYR A 324 -11.42 11.65 -20.32
C TYR A 324 -10.82 10.29 -19.98
N ALA A 325 -10.69 9.41 -20.96
CA ALA A 325 -10.04 8.11 -20.74
C ALA A 325 -8.60 8.24 -20.22
N LEU A 326 -7.81 9.18 -20.73
CA LEU A 326 -6.45 9.45 -20.26
C LEU A 326 -6.42 9.99 -18.82
N ILE A 327 -7.41 10.80 -18.43
CA ILE A 327 -7.53 11.35 -17.07
C ILE A 327 -8.00 10.25 -16.10
N ASP A 328 -9.04 9.51 -16.46
CA ASP A 328 -9.64 8.46 -15.62
C ASP A 328 -8.66 7.32 -15.34
N ASN A 329 -7.80 7.01 -16.31
CA ASN A 329 -6.72 6.03 -16.15
C ASN A 329 -5.43 6.62 -15.53
N ASN A 330 -5.45 7.85 -15.01
CA ASN A 330 -4.30 8.54 -14.41
C ASN A 330 -3.07 8.70 -15.32
N ILE A 331 -3.22 8.60 -16.64
CA ILE A 331 -2.15 8.86 -17.61
C ILE A 331 -1.87 10.36 -17.66
N ILE A 332 -2.94 11.19 -17.70
CA ILE A 332 -2.84 12.63 -17.52
C ILE A 332 -3.21 12.97 -16.07
N ASN A 333 -2.23 13.44 -15.32
CA ASN A 333 -2.43 13.86 -13.94
C ASN A 333 -2.43 15.41 -13.86
N ILE A 334 -3.60 15.99 -13.67
CA ILE A 334 -3.81 17.44 -13.60
C ILE A 334 -2.94 18.08 -12.51
N SER A 335 -2.72 17.40 -11.39
CA SER A 335 -1.85 17.90 -10.31
C SER A 335 -0.39 18.03 -10.73
N LYS A 336 0.07 17.26 -11.73
CA LYS A 336 1.43 17.38 -12.28
C LYS A 336 1.56 18.58 -13.21
N LEU A 337 0.50 18.97 -13.91
CA LEU A 337 0.49 20.11 -14.82
C LEU A 337 0.75 21.44 -14.11
N SER A 338 0.39 21.55 -12.82
CA SER A 338 0.58 22.76 -12.00
C SER A 338 1.97 22.91 -11.38
N ARG A 339 2.87 21.94 -11.53
CA ARG A 339 4.18 21.96 -10.87
C ARG A 339 5.12 23.00 -11.48
N LYS A 340 6.01 23.57 -10.66
CA LYS A 340 7.05 24.53 -11.14
C LYS A 340 7.91 23.94 -12.27
N LYS A 341 8.20 22.63 -12.25
CA LYS A 341 8.99 21.89 -13.24
C LYS A 341 8.17 21.35 -14.42
N ALA A 342 6.88 21.71 -14.55
CA ALA A 342 6.06 21.30 -15.68
C ALA A 342 6.61 21.88 -16.99
N LYS A 343 6.52 21.11 -18.10
CA LYS A 343 6.94 21.55 -19.43
C LYS A 343 6.04 22.68 -19.91
N THR A 344 6.48 23.45 -20.90
CA THR A 344 5.71 24.59 -21.47
C THR A 344 4.29 24.17 -21.86
N ASN A 345 4.14 23.13 -22.66
CA ASN A 345 2.83 22.63 -23.09
C ASN A 345 1.94 22.18 -21.93
N GLU A 346 2.52 21.61 -20.87
CA GLU A 346 1.78 21.21 -19.66
C GLU A 346 1.25 22.45 -18.91
N LYS A 347 2.03 23.51 -18.85
CA LYS A 347 1.63 24.79 -18.24
C LYS A 347 0.51 25.45 -19.05
N ASP A 348 0.60 25.43 -20.39
CA ASP A 348 -0.41 25.99 -21.27
C ASP A 348 -1.75 25.26 -21.11
N VAL A 349 -1.73 23.94 -21.08
CA VAL A 349 -2.92 23.10 -20.79
C VAL A 349 -3.49 23.44 -19.42
N TYR A 350 -2.63 23.62 -18.40
CA TYR A 350 -3.07 23.98 -17.06
C TYR A 350 -3.73 25.36 -17.01
N GLN A 351 -3.23 26.35 -17.74
CA GLN A 351 -3.84 27.67 -17.80
C GLN A 351 -5.23 27.62 -18.46
N ILE A 352 -5.38 26.87 -19.57
CA ILE A 352 -6.67 26.67 -20.22
C ILE A 352 -7.66 25.99 -19.27
N TYR A 353 -7.21 24.93 -18.59
CA TYR A 353 -8.02 24.24 -17.58
C TYR A 353 -8.49 25.19 -16.47
N ARG A 354 -7.58 26.01 -15.91
CA ARG A 354 -7.91 26.97 -14.86
C ARG A 354 -8.93 28.01 -15.32
N LYS A 355 -8.76 28.55 -16.50
CA LYS A 355 -9.72 29.51 -17.09
C LYS A 355 -11.11 28.90 -17.24
N LYS A 356 -11.20 27.67 -17.75
CA LYS A 356 -12.47 26.94 -17.84
C LYS A 356 -13.08 26.66 -16.49
N GLN A 357 -12.29 26.22 -15.52
CA GLN A 357 -12.75 25.98 -14.15
C GLN A 357 -13.34 27.24 -13.51
N GLU A 358 -12.68 28.38 -13.66
CA GLU A 358 -13.17 29.66 -13.16
C GLU A 358 -14.49 30.08 -13.83
N THR A 359 -14.61 29.87 -15.12
CA THR A 359 -15.86 30.12 -15.87
C THR A 359 -17.01 29.26 -15.33
N VAL A 360 -16.79 27.94 -15.16
CA VAL A 360 -17.80 27.04 -14.61
C VAL A 360 -18.19 27.42 -13.19
N LEU A 361 -17.20 27.69 -12.33
CA LEU A 361 -17.46 28.09 -10.93
C LEU A 361 -18.20 29.43 -10.84
N SER A 362 -17.88 30.40 -11.69
CA SER A 362 -18.59 31.69 -11.72
C SER A 362 -20.03 31.54 -12.17
N THR A 363 -20.27 30.70 -13.17
CA THR A 363 -21.63 30.39 -13.65
C THR A 363 -22.45 29.66 -12.59
N LEU A 364 -21.86 28.64 -11.95
CA LEU A 364 -22.50 27.92 -10.83
C LEU A 364 -22.88 28.86 -9.68
N ARG A 365 -21.97 29.77 -9.29
CA ARG A 365 -22.26 30.77 -8.26
C ARG A 365 -23.41 31.67 -8.64
N LYS A 366 -23.43 32.13 -9.88
CA LYS A 366 -24.51 32.96 -10.40
C LYS A 366 -25.86 32.23 -10.42
N ASP A 367 -25.88 30.97 -10.90
CA ASP A 367 -27.10 30.16 -10.96
C ASP A 367 -27.63 29.84 -9.55
N LEU A 368 -26.74 29.54 -8.58
CA LEU A 368 -27.10 29.33 -7.18
C LEU A 368 -27.65 30.59 -6.50
N GLN A 369 -27.07 31.76 -6.80
CA GLN A 369 -27.52 33.05 -6.22
C GLN A 369 -28.87 33.49 -6.80
N SER A 370 -29.14 33.17 -8.05
CA SER A 370 -30.40 33.52 -8.75
C SER A 370 -31.53 32.52 -8.52
N GLY A 371 -31.28 31.40 -7.81
CA GLY A 371 -32.28 30.35 -7.61
C GLY A 371 -32.66 29.58 -8.88
N THR A 372 -31.89 29.75 -9.95
CA THR A 372 -32.12 29.07 -11.24
C THR A 372 -31.62 27.61 -11.17
N THR A 373 -32.32 26.73 -11.87
CA THR A 373 -31.92 25.32 -11.99
C THR A 373 -30.54 25.21 -12.64
N ILE A 374 -29.63 24.49 -11.99
CA ILE A 374 -28.27 24.27 -12.51
C ILE A 374 -28.34 23.59 -13.88
N ARG A 375 -27.68 24.16 -14.86
CA ARG A 375 -27.68 23.64 -16.24
C ARG A 375 -26.96 22.30 -16.30
N LYS A 376 -27.59 21.30 -16.91
CA LYS A 376 -27.00 19.96 -17.08
C LYS A 376 -25.73 19.92 -17.94
N ASN A 377 -25.39 21.01 -18.65
CA ASN A 377 -24.29 21.08 -19.62
C ASN A 377 -23.15 21.99 -19.15
N LEU A 378 -23.05 22.27 -17.86
CA LEU A 378 -21.90 22.89 -17.23
C LEU A 378 -20.84 21.86 -16.90
#